data_70b0d3cfef70f26f00da1c64b33c8f4d
#
_entry.id   70b0d3cfef70f26f00da1c64b33c8f4d
#
_cell.length_a   1.000
_cell.length_b   1.000
_cell.length_c   1.000
_cell.angle_alpha   90.00
_cell.angle_beta   90.00
_cell.angle_gamma   90.00
#
_symmetry.space_group_name_H-M   'P 1'
#
loop_
_entity.id
_entity.type
_entity.pdbx_description
1 polymer ?
#
loop_
_entity_poly.entity_id
_entity_poly.type
_entity_poly.pdbx_seq_one_letter_code
_entity_poly.pdbx_strand_id
1 'polypeptide(L)'
;MVKIGVQIHPQNTTMAGLRAAWQAVDDLGVDSLWTWDHFFPPLYGAADEAHFEGWQILAAMAVTTANVSQIGMLVTGCCYRNPDLLADMARTLDHLSGGRAVLGIGSGWMDKDEIEYGYPVRTPAQRLDLLATSLSRIRRRLALLQPPPLGPLPILIGGNGERRTLRLVAQHADMWNGYGDADTIRAKNLVLDQWCDEVGRDAREIERTVWIERADPVLMTSLVEAGAEHLILGLRAPYDLAEVKRLVDRRPEF
;
A
#
# COMPACT_ATOMS: atom_id res chain seq x y z
N MET A 1 -4.05 -7.68 18.53
CA MET A 1 -3.77 -6.22 18.61
C MET A 1 -3.66 -5.72 17.18
N VAL A 2 -4.43 -4.68 16.82
CA VAL A 2 -4.44 -4.11 15.46
C VAL A 2 -3.10 -3.45 15.14
N LYS A 3 -2.62 -3.60 13.91
CA LYS A 3 -1.43 -2.88 13.41
C LYS A 3 -1.79 -1.46 13.01
N ILE A 4 -0.82 -0.56 13.14
CA ILE A 4 -0.93 0.85 12.77
C ILE A 4 0.10 1.17 11.70
N GLY A 5 -0.35 1.71 10.58
CA GLY A 5 0.49 2.19 9.50
C GLY A 5 0.25 3.65 9.18
N VAL A 6 1.22 4.26 8.50
CA VAL A 6 1.10 5.63 7.98
C VAL A 6 1.53 5.68 6.52
N GLN A 7 0.66 6.23 5.67
CA GLN A 7 0.98 6.54 4.28
C GLN A 7 1.35 8.03 4.16
N ILE A 8 2.61 8.33 3.95
CA ILE A 8 3.10 9.71 3.78
C ILE A 8 2.93 10.14 2.33
N HIS A 9 2.20 11.23 2.12
CA HIS A 9 1.91 11.78 0.79
C HIS A 9 3.07 12.65 0.31
N PRO A 10 3.70 12.34 -0.85
CA PRO A 10 4.88 13.05 -1.35
C PRO A 10 4.54 14.28 -2.19
N GLN A 11 3.39 14.92 -1.94
CA GLN A 11 2.92 16.10 -2.66
C GLN A 11 2.84 17.35 -1.77
N ASN A 12 2.91 18.52 -2.38
CA ASN A 12 2.75 19.85 -1.74
C ASN A 12 3.70 20.04 -0.55
N THR A 13 4.92 19.57 -0.69
CA THR A 13 5.93 19.54 0.38
C THR A 13 7.33 19.80 -0.16
N THR A 14 8.30 19.89 0.75
CA THR A 14 9.73 19.89 0.43
C THR A 14 10.35 18.55 0.80
N MET A 15 11.49 18.21 0.18
CA MET A 15 12.21 16.98 0.55
C MET A 15 12.65 16.99 2.02
N ALA A 16 12.99 18.15 2.57
CA ALA A 16 13.34 18.29 3.99
C ALA A 16 12.14 18.00 4.91
N GLY A 17 10.95 18.54 4.58
CA GLY A 17 9.71 18.29 5.32
C GLY A 17 9.27 16.83 5.23
N LEU A 18 9.35 16.25 4.04
CA LEU A 18 9.02 14.84 3.81
C LEU A 18 9.93 13.92 4.63
N ARG A 19 11.26 14.18 4.61
CA ARG A 19 12.24 13.41 5.38
C ARG A 19 12.03 13.53 6.89
N ALA A 20 11.77 14.73 7.39
CA ALA A 20 11.46 14.94 8.80
C ALA A 20 10.19 14.18 9.21
N ALA A 21 9.17 14.16 8.35
CA ALA A 21 7.91 13.48 8.62
C ALA A 21 8.10 11.96 8.76
N TRP A 22 8.76 11.29 7.81
CA TRP A 22 8.90 9.83 7.91
C TRP A 22 9.80 9.39 9.06
N GLN A 23 10.82 10.16 9.42
CA GLN A 23 11.67 9.88 10.59
C GLN A 23 10.87 10.01 11.88
N ALA A 24 10.11 11.10 12.02
CA ALA A 24 9.26 11.28 13.19
C ALA A 24 8.16 10.22 13.32
N VAL A 25 7.58 9.76 12.21
CA VAL A 25 6.60 8.66 12.19
C VAL A 25 7.26 7.33 12.63
N ASP A 26 8.48 7.04 12.15
CA ASP A 26 9.25 5.86 12.58
C ASP A 26 9.51 5.88 14.10
N ASP A 27 9.85 7.05 14.66
CA ASP A 27 10.09 7.24 16.10
C ASP A 27 8.80 7.08 16.96
N LEU A 28 7.62 7.28 16.39
CA LEU A 28 6.34 7.08 17.09
C LEU A 28 5.95 5.60 17.27
N GLY A 29 6.68 4.66 16.68
CA GLY A 29 6.48 3.23 16.87
C GLY A 29 5.26 2.68 16.13
N VAL A 30 4.96 3.19 14.93
CA VAL A 30 4.02 2.57 14.01
C VAL A 30 4.57 1.26 13.46
N ASP A 31 3.69 0.36 12.99
CA ASP A 31 4.10 -0.94 12.46
C ASP A 31 4.56 -0.86 11.01
N SER A 32 4.01 0.08 10.23
CA SER A 32 4.31 0.18 8.80
C SER A 32 4.34 1.60 8.27
N LEU A 33 5.16 1.80 7.24
CA LEU A 33 5.35 3.09 6.59
C LEU A 33 5.17 2.95 5.08
N TRP A 34 4.35 3.81 4.50
CA TRP A 34 3.94 3.74 3.10
C TRP A 34 4.09 5.09 2.41
N THR A 35 4.20 5.04 1.07
CA THR A 35 3.99 6.18 0.19
C THR A 35 3.22 5.73 -1.04
N TRP A 36 2.90 6.62 -1.99
CA TRP A 36 2.22 6.26 -3.23
C TRP A 36 3.09 6.46 -4.48
N ASP A 37 2.62 5.96 -5.62
CA ASP A 37 3.37 5.89 -6.88
C ASP A 37 2.71 6.74 -7.99
N HIS A 38 2.05 7.85 -7.65
CA HIS A 38 1.56 8.82 -8.63
C HIS A 38 2.68 9.74 -9.09
N PHE A 39 2.53 10.33 -10.29
CA PHE A 39 3.48 11.30 -10.84
C PHE A 39 2.99 12.73 -10.67
N PHE A 40 1.70 12.91 -10.37
CA PHE A 40 1.06 14.19 -10.09
C PHE A 40 0.22 14.09 -8.82
N PRO A 41 -0.11 15.25 -8.18
CA PRO A 41 -1.01 15.27 -7.03
C PRO A 41 -2.38 14.64 -7.36
N PRO A 42 -2.75 13.49 -6.73
CA PRO A 42 -3.95 12.76 -7.14
C PRO A 42 -5.23 13.15 -6.39
N LEU A 43 -5.13 13.66 -5.16
CA LEU A 43 -6.28 13.77 -4.27
C LEU A 43 -6.66 15.20 -3.87
N TYR A 44 -5.71 16.13 -3.82
CA TYR A 44 -5.92 17.51 -3.38
C TYR A 44 -4.81 18.41 -3.91
N GLY A 45 -5.05 19.72 -3.87
CA GLY A 45 -4.16 20.72 -4.44
C GLY A 45 -4.31 20.87 -5.96
N ALA A 46 -3.50 21.73 -6.55
CA ALA A 46 -3.47 21.89 -8.00
C ALA A 46 -2.65 20.76 -8.65
N ALA A 47 -3.02 20.39 -9.86
CA ALA A 47 -2.42 19.26 -10.57
C ALA A 47 -0.96 19.48 -11.01
N ASP A 48 -0.45 20.71 -10.88
CA ASP A 48 0.92 21.13 -11.20
C ASP A 48 1.75 21.48 -9.95
N GLU A 49 1.24 21.21 -8.77
CA GLU A 49 1.98 21.40 -7.51
C GLU A 49 3.12 20.40 -7.34
N ALA A 50 4.02 20.70 -6.39
CA ALA A 50 5.18 19.87 -6.10
C ALA A 50 4.79 18.42 -5.79
N HIS A 51 5.43 17.49 -6.48
CA HIS A 51 5.28 16.04 -6.27
C HIS A 51 6.63 15.36 -6.46
N PHE A 52 6.93 14.37 -5.61
CA PHE A 52 8.18 13.61 -5.71
C PHE A 52 7.91 12.16 -6.10
N GLU A 53 8.83 11.56 -6.85
CA GLU A 53 8.74 10.19 -7.33
C GLU A 53 8.80 9.18 -6.17
N GLY A 54 7.82 8.30 -6.11
CA GLY A 54 7.54 7.46 -4.94
C GLY A 54 8.61 6.41 -4.65
N TRP A 55 9.15 5.70 -5.66
CA TRP A 55 10.14 4.64 -5.44
C TRP A 55 11.49 5.16 -4.96
N GLN A 56 11.92 6.36 -5.40
CA GLN A 56 13.12 6.99 -4.89
C GLN A 56 12.96 7.41 -3.42
N ILE A 57 11.77 7.94 -3.06
CA ILE A 57 11.43 8.25 -1.67
C ILE A 57 11.41 6.98 -0.84
N LEU A 58 10.76 5.93 -1.32
CA LEU A 58 10.65 4.65 -0.60
C LEU A 58 12.02 4.03 -0.32
N ALA A 59 12.95 4.09 -1.27
CA ALA A 59 14.32 3.65 -1.07
C ALA A 59 15.04 4.48 0.02
N ALA A 60 14.84 5.81 0.02
CA ALA A 60 15.40 6.68 1.07
C ALA A 60 14.77 6.38 2.45
N MET A 61 13.46 6.18 2.52
CA MET A 61 12.77 5.76 3.75
C MET A 61 13.34 4.44 4.27
N ALA A 62 13.54 3.45 3.39
CA ALA A 62 14.05 2.12 3.74
C ALA A 62 15.42 2.16 4.46
N VAL A 63 16.32 3.05 4.05
CA VAL A 63 17.66 3.14 4.62
C VAL A 63 17.77 4.13 5.80
N THR A 64 16.74 4.93 6.06
CA THR A 64 16.76 5.97 7.12
C THR A 64 15.75 5.73 8.24
N THR A 65 14.99 4.64 8.18
CA THR A 65 14.06 4.18 9.24
C THR A 65 14.54 2.86 9.82
N ALA A 66 14.28 2.61 11.09
CA ALA A 66 14.76 1.42 11.79
C ALA A 66 13.69 0.70 12.63
N ASN A 67 12.61 1.39 13.02
CA ASN A 67 11.63 0.89 13.98
C ASN A 67 10.44 0.20 13.29
N VAL A 68 10.00 0.71 12.14
CA VAL A 68 8.87 0.11 11.38
C VAL A 68 9.22 -1.30 10.90
N SER A 69 8.29 -2.22 11.06
CA SER A 69 8.45 -3.62 10.64
C SER A 69 8.09 -3.88 9.17
N GLN A 70 7.38 -2.95 8.53
CA GLN A 70 7.00 -3.04 7.13
C GLN A 70 7.14 -1.69 6.41
N ILE A 71 7.60 -1.72 5.15
CA ILE A 71 7.73 -0.54 4.32
C ILE A 71 7.35 -0.86 2.87
N GLY A 72 6.51 -0.03 2.23
CA GLY A 72 6.05 -0.33 0.89
C GLY A 72 5.34 0.82 0.16
N MET A 73 4.95 0.53 -1.08
CA MET A 73 4.01 1.37 -1.83
C MET A 73 2.57 1.02 -1.47
N LEU A 74 1.73 2.03 -1.30
CA LEU A 74 0.28 1.87 -1.15
C LEU A 74 -0.43 2.76 -2.18
N VAL A 75 -0.51 2.34 -3.42
CA VAL A 75 0.12 1.18 -4.07
C VAL A 75 0.79 1.61 -5.38
N THR A 76 1.74 0.79 -5.90
CA THR A 76 2.29 1.03 -7.24
C THR A 76 1.27 0.64 -8.32
N GLY A 77 1.15 1.44 -9.39
CA GLY A 77 0.34 1.09 -10.54
C GLY A 77 1.02 0.03 -11.42
N CYS A 78 0.32 -1.08 -11.72
CA CYS A 78 0.85 -2.13 -12.60
C CYS A 78 1.15 -1.65 -14.03
N CYS A 79 0.62 -0.48 -14.42
CA CYS A 79 0.78 0.10 -15.74
C CYS A 79 2.07 0.94 -15.92
N TYR A 80 2.76 1.30 -14.85
CA TYR A 80 3.91 2.20 -14.91
C TYR A 80 5.25 1.51 -15.17
N ARG A 81 5.38 0.21 -14.85
CA ARG A 81 6.66 -0.51 -14.96
C ARG A 81 6.48 -1.90 -15.55
N ASN A 82 7.54 -2.37 -16.22
CA ASN A 82 7.63 -3.78 -16.56
C ASN A 82 7.56 -4.62 -15.27
N PRO A 83 6.70 -5.64 -15.19
CA PRO A 83 6.51 -6.42 -13.95
C PRO A 83 7.77 -7.18 -13.50
N ASP A 84 8.65 -7.59 -14.43
CA ASP A 84 9.92 -8.24 -14.06
C ASP A 84 10.88 -7.21 -13.43
N LEU A 85 10.93 -5.96 -13.97
CA LEU A 85 11.69 -4.87 -13.37
C LEU A 85 11.12 -4.50 -11.97
N LEU A 86 9.79 -4.47 -11.84
CA LEU A 86 9.15 -4.19 -10.56
C LEU A 86 9.52 -5.23 -9.49
N ALA A 87 9.61 -6.49 -9.86
CA ALA A 87 10.09 -7.55 -8.98
C ALA A 87 11.55 -7.32 -8.53
N ASP A 88 12.45 -6.90 -9.47
CA ASP A 88 13.84 -6.54 -9.15
C ASP A 88 13.92 -5.34 -8.21
N MET A 89 13.08 -4.31 -8.43
CA MET A 89 12.99 -3.13 -7.55
C MET A 89 12.53 -3.52 -6.15
N ALA A 90 11.48 -4.34 -6.03
CA ALA A 90 10.95 -4.80 -4.75
C ALA A 90 11.99 -5.62 -3.97
N ARG A 91 12.69 -6.58 -4.63
CA ARG A 91 13.79 -7.34 -4.03
C ARG A 91 14.93 -6.42 -3.56
N THR A 92 15.28 -5.41 -4.36
CA THR A 92 16.32 -4.46 -3.99
C THR A 92 15.91 -3.62 -2.78
N LEU A 93 14.65 -3.18 -2.75
CA LEU A 93 14.08 -2.49 -1.58
C LEU A 93 14.10 -3.39 -0.33
N ASP A 94 13.83 -4.69 -0.49
CA ASP A 94 13.86 -5.64 0.60
C ASP A 94 15.26 -5.74 1.21
N HIS A 95 16.30 -5.80 0.39
CA HIS A 95 17.69 -5.74 0.86
C HIS A 95 18.04 -4.41 1.52
N LEU A 96 17.63 -3.27 0.96
CA LEU A 96 17.86 -1.94 1.54
C LEU A 96 17.18 -1.78 2.90
N SER A 97 16.01 -2.37 3.08
CA SER A 97 15.22 -2.29 4.32
C SER A 97 15.56 -3.39 5.34
N GLY A 98 16.45 -4.35 5.01
CA GLY A 98 16.75 -5.47 5.89
C GLY A 98 15.60 -6.48 6.03
N GLY A 99 14.87 -6.74 4.94
CA GLY A 99 13.78 -7.72 4.90
C GLY A 99 12.39 -7.19 5.28
N ARG A 100 12.21 -5.85 5.32
CA ARG A 100 10.95 -5.19 5.72
C ARG A 100 10.03 -4.80 4.54
N ALA A 101 10.45 -5.05 3.29
CA ALA A 101 9.71 -4.59 2.13
C ALA A 101 8.37 -5.33 1.94
N VAL A 102 7.35 -4.57 1.54
CA VAL A 102 6.07 -5.05 1.04
C VAL A 102 5.87 -4.53 -0.37
N LEU A 103 5.55 -5.42 -1.31
CA LEU A 103 5.19 -5.02 -2.67
C LEU A 103 3.69 -4.71 -2.75
N GLY A 104 3.32 -3.45 -2.53
CA GLY A 104 1.94 -3.00 -2.75
C GLY A 104 1.70 -2.66 -4.22
N ILE A 105 0.69 -3.29 -4.83
CA ILE A 105 0.36 -3.14 -6.26
C ILE A 105 -1.16 -2.98 -6.46
N GLY A 106 -1.53 -2.22 -7.49
CA GLY A 106 -2.92 -2.03 -7.91
C GLY A 106 -3.04 -1.90 -9.41
N SER A 107 -4.27 -1.85 -9.90
CA SER A 107 -4.54 -1.71 -11.34
C SER A 107 -4.20 -0.33 -11.91
N GLY A 108 -4.03 0.68 -11.06
CA GLY A 108 -3.96 2.09 -11.48
C GLY A 108 -5.36 2.66 -11.78
N TRP A 109 -5.46 3.99 -11.75
CA TRP A 109 -6.74 4.68 -11.98
C TRP A 109 -6.58 6.09 -12.57
N MET A 110 -5.44 6.74 -12.39
CA MET A 110 -5.23 8.12 -12.76
C MET A 110 -4.74 8.23 -14.21
N ASP A 111 -5.66 8.55 -15.12
CA ASP A 111 -5.38 8.69 -16.56
C ASP A 111 -4.30 9.74 -16.84
N LYS A 112 -4.21 10.80 -16.04
CA LYS A 112 -3.21 11.85 -16.19
C LYS A 112 -1.79 11.30 -16.10
N ASP A 113 -1.50 10.40 -15.18
CA ASP A 113 -0.19 9.76 -15.03
C ASP A 113 0.18 9.01 -16.33
N GLU A 114 -0.78 8.28 -16.93
CA GLU A 114 -0.54 7.56 -18.18
C GLU A 114 -0.34 8.51 -19.37
N ILE A 115 -1.19 9.54 -19.50
CA ILE A 115 -1.18 10.48 -20.64
C ILE A 115 0.11 11.31 -20.67
N GLU A 116 0.43 11.97 -19.57
CA GLU A 116 1.56 12.93 -19.50
C GLU A 116 2.93 12.24 -19.63
N TYR A 117 3.03 10.96 -19.21
CA TYR A 117 4.26 10.17 -19.34
C TYR A 117 4.28 9.28 -20.58
N GLY A 118 3.29 9.41 -21.48
CA GLY A 118 3.24 8.67 -22.74
C GLY A 118 3.00 7.16 -22.59
N TYR A 119 2.43 6.73 -21.47
CA TYR A 119 1.97 5.36 -21.32
C TYR A 119 0.68 5.13 -22.11
N PRO A 120 0.42 3.91 -22.57
CA PRO A 120 -0.87 3.56 -23.17
C PRO A 120 -2.01 3.74 -22.18
N VAL A 121 -2.98 4.61 -22.51
CA VAL A 121 -4.21 4.77 -21.69
C VAL A 121 -5.06 3.50 -21.79
N ARG A 122 -5.44 2.93 -20.66
CA ARG A 122 -6.16 1.67 -20.57
C ARG A 122 -7.53 1.83 -19.94
N THR A 123 -8.50 1.09 -20.44
CA THR A 123 -9.78 0.93 -19.75
C THR A 123 -9.61 0.22 -18.41
N PRO A 124 -10.53 0.40 -17.45
CA PRO A 124 -10.47 -0.33 -16.17
C PRO A 124 -10.36 -1.86 -16.33
N ALA A 125 -11.02 -2.45 -17.34
CA ALA A 125 -10.92 -3.87 -17.63
C ALA A 125 -9.51 -4.27 -18.09
N GLN A 126 -8.92 -3.52 -19.01
CA GLN A 126 -7.54 -3.76 -19.48
C GLN A 126 -6.50 -3.58 -18.37
N ARG A 127 -6.69 -2.63 -17.44
CA ARG A 127 -5.82 -2.46 -16.27
C ARG A 127 -5.88 -3.69 -15.35
N LEU A 128 -7.07 -4.26 -15.14
CA LEU A 128 -7.23 -5.48 -14.34
C LEU A 128 -6.65 -6.72 -15.03
N ASP A 129 -6.73 -6.82 -16.37
CA ASP A 129 -6.05 -7.88 -17.14
C ASP A 129 -4.53 -7.76 -17.00
N LEU A 130 -4.02 -6.52 -17.08
CA LEU A 130 -2.60 -6.25 -16.89
C LEU A 130 -2.16 -6.59 -15.45
N LEU A 131 -2.94 -6.24 -14.43
CA LEU A 131 -2.64 -6.60 -13.05
C LEU A 131 -2.54 -8.11 -12.88
N ALA A 132 -3.51 -8.87 -13.40
CA ALA A 132 -3.52 -10.33 -13.31
C ALA A 132 -2.25 -10.96 -13.94
N THR A 133 -1.87 -10.51 -15.14
CA THR A 133 -0.67 -11.00 -15.82
C THR A 133 0.61 -10.56 -15.12
N SER A 134 0.64 -9.33 -14.56
CA SER A 134 1.78 -8.80 -13.83
C SER A 134 2.06 -9.58 -12.55
N LEU A 135 1.05 -9.93 -11.77
CA LEU A 135 1.20 -10.71 -10.53
C LEU A 135 1.88 -12.05 -10.77
N SER A 136 1.44 -12.80 -11.78
CA SER A 136 2.05 -14.08 -12.16
C SER A 136 3.51 -13.92 -12.59
N ARG A 137 3.83 -12.86 -13.36
CA ARG A 137 5.20 -12.57 -13.79
C ARG A 137 6.09 -12.16 -12.63
N ILE A 138 5.60 -11.32 -11.73
CA ILE A 138 6.33 -10.87 -10.52
C ILE A 138 6.71 -12.07 -9.66
N ARG A 139 5.76 -12.95 -9.30
CA ARG A 139 6.06 -14.14 -8.50
C ARG A 139 7.09 -15.05 -9.16
N ARG A 140 6.95 -15.30 -10.48
CA ARG A 140 7.94 -16.07 -11.22
C ARG A 140 9.32 -15.41 -11.21
N ARG A 141 9.39 -14.08 -11.40
CA ARG A 141 10.65 -13.34 -11.41
C ARG A 141 11.34 -13.37 -10.06
N LEU A 142 10.59 -13.10 -8.96
CA LEU A 142 11.13 -13.15 -7.60
C LEU A 142 11.78 -14.50 -7.28
N ALA A 143 11.21 -15.61 -7.74
CA ALA A 143 11.76 -16.95 -7.54
C ALA A 143 13.08 -17.19 -8.29
N LEU A 144 13.42 -16.38 -9.29
CA LEU A 144 14.63 -16.51 -10.12
C LEU A 144 15.73 -15.52 -9.74
N LEU A 145 15.43 -14.51 -8.92
CA LEU A 145 16.40 -13.46 -8.59
C LEU A 145 17.53 -13.96 -7.69
N GLN A 146 18.73 -13.44 -7.99
CA GLN A 146 19.91 -13.68 -7.17
C GLN A 146 20.56 -12.32 -6.80
N PRO A 147 20.83 -12.05 -5.52
CA PRO A 147 20.37 -12.83 -4.37
C PRO A 147 18.84 -12.83 -4.26
N PRO A 148 18.22 -13.83 -3.60
CA PRO A 148 16.79 -13.82 -3.33
C PRO A 148 16.43 -12.72 -2.32
N PRO A 149 15.13 -12.39 -2.11
CA PRO A 149 14.70 -11.53 -1.01
C PRO A 149 15.24 -12.01 0.34
N LEU A 150 15.48 -11.10 1.26
CA LEU A 150 15.89 -11.39 2.65
C LEU A 150 14.69 -11.79 3.51
N GLY A 151 13.58 -11.07 3.36
CA GLY A 151 12.33 -11.32 4.07
C GLY A 151 11.32 -12.07 3.19
N PRO A 152 10.09 -12.24 3.68
CA PRO A 152 9.03 -12.91 2.93
C PRO A 152 8.55 -12.12 1.71
N LEU A 153 8.82 -10.82 1.65
CA LEU A 153 8.41 -9.87 0.60
C LEU A 153 6.92 -10.04 0.23
N PRO A 154 6.00 -9.79 1.15
CA PRO A 154 4.59 -10.02 0.91
C PRO A 154 4.05 -9.10 -0.19
N ILE A 155 3.04 -9.59 -0.92
CA ILE A 155 2.33 -8.82 -1.94
C ILE A 155 1.03 -8.28 -1.34
N LEU A 156 0.88 -6.95 -1.34
CA LEU A 156 -0.36 -6.27 -1.01
C LEU A 156 -1.07 -5.86 -2.30
N ILE A 157 -2.36 -6.19 -2.43
CA ILE A 157 -3.20 -5.70 -3.54
C ILE A 157 -4.21 -4.68 -2.99
N GLY A 158 -4.23 -3.49 -3.60
CA GLY A 158 -5.17 -2.41 -3.26
C GLY A 158 -6.41 -2.41 -4.16
N GLY A 159 -7.56 -2.09 -3.55
CA GLY A 159 -8.83 -1.84 -4.25
C GLY A 159 -10.00 -2.71 -3.81
N ASN A 160 -11.21 -2.20 -4.04
CA ASN A 160 -12.48 -2.75 -3.52
C ASN A 160 -13.31 -3.51 -4.57
N GLY A 161 -12.76 -3.78 -5.75
CA GLY A 161 -13.51 -4.42 -6.85
C GLY A 161 -13.87 -5.88 -6.57
N GLU A 162 -15.15 -6.18 -6.32
CA GLU A 162 -15.62 -7.48 -5.86
C GLU A 162 -15.36 -8.63 -6.81
N ARG A 163 -15.62 -8.42 -8.12
CA ARG A 163 -15.59 -9.51 -9.10
C ARG A 163 -14.20 -9.90 -9.57
N ARG A 164 -13.27 -8.95 -9.61
CA ARG A 164 -11.95 -9.16 -10.20
C ARG A 164 -10.83 -8.86 -9.22
N THR A 165 -10.85 -7.69 -8.55
CA THR A 165 -9.76 -7.32 -7.63
C THR A 165 -9.70 -8.27 -6.45
N LEU A 166 -10.82 -8.53 -5.74
CA LEU A 166 -10.83 -9.44 -4.60
C LEU A 166 -10.53 -10.89 -4.99
N ARG A 167 -10.90 -11.31 -6.22
CA ARG A 167 -10.47 -12.61 -6.74
C ARG A 167 -8.95 -12.68 -6.93
N LEU A 168 -8.32 -11.63 -7.47
CA LEU A 168 -6.86 -11.56 -7.59
C LEU A 168 -6.17 -11.52 -6.22
N VAL A 169 -6.79 -10.84 -5.23
CA VAL A 169 -6.33 -10.88 -3.83
C VAL A 169 -6.32 -12.32 -3.34
N ALA A 170 -7.43 -13.05 -3.43
CA ALA A 170 -7.51 -14.45 -3.00
C ALA A 170 -6.47 -15.36 -3.67
N GLN A 171 -6.16 -15.12 -4.94
CA GLN A 171 -5.21 -15.92 -5.73
C GLN A 171 -3.74 -15.59 -5.47
N HIS A 172 -3.42 -14.32 -5.17
CA HIS A 172 -2.04 -13.83 -5.27
C HIS A 172 -1.55 -13.02 -4.08
N ALA A 173 -2.43 -12.41 -3.25
CA ALA A 173 -2.00 -11.46 -2.25
C ALA A 173 -1.78 -12.09 -0.88
N ASP A 174 -0.83 -11.55 -0.13
CA ASP A 174 -0.59 -11.84 1.27
C ASP A 174 -1.28 -10.78 2.16
N MET A 175 -1.63 -9.62 1.56
CA MET A 175 -2.33 -8.51 2.21
C MET A 175 -3.34 -7.89 1.23
N TRP A 176 -4.46 -7.44 1.73
CA TRP A 176 -5.45 -6.65 0.98
C TRP A 176 -5.61 -5.27 1.59
N ASN A 177 -5.60 -4.21 0.77
CA ASN A 177 -5.93 -2.88 1.22
C ASN A 177 -7.29 -2.42 0.67
N GLY A 178 -8.24 -2.27 1.60
CA GLY A 178 -9.55 -1.69 1.35
C GLY A 178 -9.68 -0.25 1.85
N TYR A 179 -10.80 0.38 1.53
CA TYR A 179 -11.20 1.70 2.02
C TYR A 179 -12.71 1.81 2.10
N GLY A 180 -13.21 2.69 2.97
CA GLY A 180 -14.63 2.91 3.22
C GLY A 180 -14.99 2.83 4.70
N ASP A 181 -16.29 2.79 4.97
CA ASP A 181 -16.84 2.60 6.31
C ASP A 181 -16.86 1.12 6.73
N ALA A 182 -17.24 0.87 7.98
CA ALA A 182 -17.26 -0.47 8.55
C ALA A 182 -18.19 -1.45 7.81
N ASP A 183 -19.34 -0.97 7.32
CA ASP A 183 -20.27 -1.83 6.57
C ASP A 183 -19.70 -2.20 5.21
N THR A 184 -19.03 -1.27 4.54
CA THR A 184 -18.27 -1.53 3.30
C THR A 184 -17.19 -2.58 3.55
N ILE A 185 -16.36 -2.41 4.57
CA ILE A 185 -15.26 -3.35 4.86
C ILE A 185 -15.81 -4.73 5.22
N ARG A 186 -16.85 -4.82 6.04
CA ARG A 186 -17.51 -6.09 6.37
C ARG A 186 -18.03 -6.81 5.13
N ALA A 187 -18.71 -6.09 4.24
CA ALA A 187 -19.19 -6.65 2.98
C ALA A 187 -18.06 -7.14 2.07
N LYS A 188 -16.94 -6.37 1.96
CA LYS A 188 -15.78 -6.77 1.15
C LYS A 188 -15.06 -7.98 1.73
N ASN A 189 -14.95 -8.07 3.06
CA ASN A 189 -14.38 -9.24 3.73
C ASN A 189 -15.18 -10.52 3.39
N LEU A 190 -16.51 -10.48 3.45
CA LEU A 190 -17.35 -11.62 3.07
C LEU A 190 -17.13 -12.05 1.61
N VAL A 191 -17.01 -11.10 0.68
CA VAL A 191 -16.74 -11.41 -0.74
C VAL A 191 -15.33 -12.01 -0.90
N LEU A 192 -14.34 -11.48 -0.17
CA LEU A 192 -12.98 -12.02 -0.23
C LEU A 192 -12.91 -13.44 0.34
N ASP A 193 -13.60 -13.72 1.43
CA ASP A 193 -13.70 -15.06 2.02
C ASP A 193 -14.32 -16.06 1.02
N GLN A 194 -15.40 -15.67 0.33
CA GLN A 194 -16.00 -16.49 -0.75
C GLN A 194 -15.00 -16.79 -1.88
N TRP A 195 -14.22 -15.80 -2.31
CA TRP A 195 -13.17 -16.04 -3.32
C TRP A 195 -12.06 -16.95 -2.80
N CYS A 196 -11.69 -16.84 -1.52
CA CYS A 196 -10.72 -17.75 -0.91
C CYS A 196 -11.23 -19.19 -0.91
N ASP A 197 -12.49 -19.41 -0.55
CA ASP A 197 -13.14 -20.73 -0.61
C ASP A 197 -13.13 -21.29 -2.05
N GLU A 198 -13.47 -20.45 -3.05
CA GLU A 198 -13.46 -20.86 -4.46
C GLU A 198 -12.08 -21.26 -4.99
N VAL A 199 -11.00 -20.63 -4.51
CA VAL A 199 -9.63 -20.94 -4.93
C VAL A 199 -8.93 -21.96 -4.00
N GLY A 200 -9.62 -22.41 -2.95
CA GLY A 200 -9.10 -23.40 -1.99
C GLY A 200 -8.00 -22.85 -1.08
N ARG A 201 -8.10 -21.57 -0.68
CA ARG A 201 -7.14 -20.87 0.19
C ARG A 201 -7.76 -20.51 1.54
N ASP A 202 -7.02 -20.61 2.62
CA ASP A 202 -7.45 -20.10 3.94
C ASP A 202 -7.48 -18.57 3.92
N ALA A 203 -8.66 -17.99 4.13
CA ALA A 203 -8.86 -16.54 4.12
C ALA A 203 -8.04 -15.82 5.22
N ARG A 204 -7.66 -16.51 6.28
CA ARG A 204 -6.82 -16.01 7.38
C ARG A 204 -5.36 -15.79 6.99
N GLU A 205 -4.92 -16.30 5.85
CA GLU A 205 -3.58 -16.04 5.31
C GLU A 205 -3.44 -14.63 4.70
N ILE A 206 -4.55 -13.89 4.55
CA ILE A 206 -4.57 -12.57 3.93
C ILE A 206 -4.84 -11.52 5.00
N GLU A 207 -3.84 -10.70 5.32
CA GLU A 207 -3.99 -9.58 6.25
C GLU A 207 -4.94 -8.51 5.68
N ARG A 208 -5.95 -8.11 6.46
CA ARG A 208 -6.98 -7.12 6.10
C ARG A 208 -6.54 -5.73 6.50
N THR A 209 -6.02 -4.94 5.57
CA THR A 209 -5.61 -3.56 5.83
C THR A 209 -6.66 -2.57 5.33
N VAL A 210 -6.85 -1.46 6.05
CA VAL A 210 -7.81 -0.42 5.69
C VAL A 210 -7.13 0.95 5.72
N TRP A 211 -7.22 1.66 4.59
CA TRP A 211 -6.80 3.05 4.53
C TRP A 211 -7.84 3.97 5.16
N ILE A 212 -7.38 4.90 6.02
CA ILE A 212 -8.21 5.92 6.69
C ILE A 212 -7.65 7.31 6.45
N GLU A 213 -8.54 8.30 6.30
CA GLU A 213 -8.15 9.70 6.07
C GLU A 213 -7.79 10.43 7.37
N ARG A 214 -8.34 10.00 8.50
CA ARG A 214 -8.15 10.62 9.83
C ARG A 214 -8.27 9.60 10.94
N ALA A 215 -7.63 9.90 12.06
CA ALA A 215 -7.71 9.10 13.29
C ALA A 215 -9.00 9.41 14.07
N ASP A 216 -10.15 9.01 13.53
CA ASP A 216 -11.45 9.12 14.22
C ASP A 216 -11.68 7.86 15.06
N PRO A 217 -11.84 8.00 16.40
CA PRO A 217 -11.95 6.86 17.29
C PRO A 217 -13.15 5.95 17.03
N VAL A 218 -14.28 6.51 16.65
CA VAL A 218 -15.51 5.75 16.39
C VAL A 218 -15.35 4.95 15.10
N LEU A 219 -14.81 5.58 14.04
CA LEU A 219 -14.50 4.92 12.79
C LEU A 219 -13.48 3.79 12.99
N MET A 220 -12.41 4.04 13.72
CA MET A 220 -11.34 3.04 13.96
C MET A 220 -11.90 1.81 14.67
N THR A 221 -12.65 1.99 15.77
CA THR A 221 -13.28 0.88 16.49
C THR A 221 -14.21 0.08 15.56
N SER A 222 -15.08 0.76 14.83
CA SER A 222 -16.03 0.10 13.92
C SER A 222 -15.34 -0.66 12.77
N LEU A 223 -14.20 -0.15 12.26
CA LEU A 223 -13.41 -0.83 11.24
C LEU A 223 -12.73 -2.10 11.78
N VAL A 224 -12.20 -2.05 13.01
CA VAL A 224 -11.61 -3.25 13.65
C VAL A 224 -12.69 -4.30 13.92
N GLU A 225 -13.86 -3.90 14.41
CA GLU A 225 -15.03 -4.79 14.57
C GLU A 225 -15.54 -5.36 13.23
N ALA A 226 -15.30 -4.64 12.13
CA ALA A 226 -15.59 -5.12 10.77
C ALA A 226 -14.51 -6.05 10.19
N GLY A 227 -13.44 -6.32 10.95
CA GLY A 227 -12.37 -7.25 10.59
C GLY A 227 -11.11 -6.59 10.00
N ALA A 228 -10.90 -5.29 10.22
CA ALA A 228 -9.61 -4.66 9.90
C ALA A 228 -8.54 -5.11 10.92
N GLU A 229 -7.41 -5.60 10.40
CA GLU A 229 -6.26 -6.04 11.21
C GLU A 229 -5.14 -5.00 11.23
N HIS A 230 -5.19 -4.06 10.26
CA HIS A 230 -4.18 -3.03 10.08
C HIS A 230 -4.83 -1.73 9.57
N LEU A 231 -4.77 -0.66 10.34
CA LEU A 231 -5.26 0.65 9.96
C LEU A 231 -4.11 1.51 9.43
N ILE A 232 -4.24 2.06 8.22
CA ILE A 232 -3.20 2.86 7.56
C ILE A 232 -3.72 4.29 7.37
N LEU A 233 -3.16 5.23 8.12
CA LEU A 233 -3.53 6.64 8.07
C LEU A 233 -2.83 7.36 6.90
N GLY A 234 -3.60 8.05 6.07
CA GLY A 234 -3.08 8.98 5.08
C GLY A 234 -2.59 10.27 5.73
N LEU A 235 -1.28 10.54 5.65
CA LEU A 235 -0.64 11.71 6.24
C LEU A 235 -0.16 12.68 5.17
N ARG A 236 -0.80 13.86 5.10
CA ARG A 236 -0.50 14.93 4.13
C ARG A 236 0.27 16.08 4.78
N ALA A 237 1.03 16.82 3.97
CA ALA A 237 1.66 18.06 4.43
C ALA A 237 0.60 19.04 5.00
N PRO A 238 0.91 19.75 6.11
CA PRO A 238 2.20 19.87 6.79
C PRO A 238 2.56 18.73 7.78
N TYR A 239 1.98 17.54 7.64
CA TYR A 239 2.23 16.32 8.42
C TYR A 239 1.92 16.47 9.91
N ASP A 240 0.61 16.47 10.24
CA ASP A 240 0.15 16.54 11.64
C ASP A 240 0.42 15.22 12.39
N LEU A 241 1.55 15.18 13.09
CA LEU A 241 1.94 14.01 13.89
C LEU A 241 1.03 13.76 15.10
N ALA A 242 0.21 14.74 15.52
CA ALA A 242 -0.75 14.53 16.59
C ALA A 242 -1.83 13.50 16.20
N GLU A 243 -2.18 13.41 14.91
CA GLU A 243 -3.06 12.37 14.39
C GLU A 243 -2.44 10.98 14.49
N VAL A 244 -1.17 10.85 14.08
CA VAL A 244 -0.42 9.59 14.19
C VAL A 244 -0.30 9.15 15.65
N LYS A 245 0.04 10.09 16.54
CA LYS A 245 0.16 9.83 17.97
C LYS A 245 -1.17 9.33 18.56
N ARG A 246 -2.30 9.99 18.24
CA ARG A 246 -3.62 9.52 18.68
C ARG A 246 -3.91 8.09 18.25
N LEU A 247 -3.51 7.71 17.03
CA LEU A 247 -3.70 6.37 16.48
C LEU A 247 -2.88 5.34 17.27
N VAL A 248 -1.60 5.63 17.53
CA VAL A 248 -0.69 4.75 18.28
C VAL A 248 -1.12 4.61 19.74
N ASP A 249 -1.47 5.71 20.41
CA ASP A 249 -1.87 5.71 21.82
C ASP A 249 -3.16 4.88 22.06
N ARG A 250 -4.03 4.76 21.04
CA ARG A 250 -5.28 3.97 21.11
C ARG A 250 -5.14 2.50 20.71
N ARG A 251 -3.99 2.09 20.19
CA ARG A 251 -3.78 0.68 19.80
C ARG A 251 -4.20 -0.36 20.86
N PRO A 252 -3.96 -0.14 22.18
CA PRO A 252 -4.40 -1.09 23.21
C PRO A 252 -5.91 -1.24 23.38
N GLU A 253 -6.70 -0.32 22.81
CA GLU A 253 -8.16 -0.32 22.93
C GLU A 253 -8.85 -1.26 21.90
N PHE A 254 -8.09 -1.86 20.97
CA PHE A 254 -8.57 -2.69 19.85
C PHE A 254 -8.20 -4.15 19.95
#